data_a725b107957c604e304a9220cbca3db9
#
_entry.id   a725b107957c604e304a9220cbca3db9
#
_cell.length_a   1.000
_cell.length_b   1.000
_cell.length_c   1.000
_cell.angle_alpha   90.00
_cell.angle_beta   90.00
_cell.angle_gamma   90.00
#
_symmetry.space_group_name_H-M   'P 1'
#
loop_
_entity.id
_entity.type
_entity.pdbx_description
1 polymer ?
#
loop_
_entity_poly.entity_id
_entity_poly.type
_entity_poly.pdbx_seq_one_letter_code
_entity_poly.pdbx_strand_id
1 'polypeptide(L)'
;WRYEAGYTASLYKSQAKAPRALANIDSFFLGPQLGVDADGVAVYAPDQSRLTRRLTPAEFDRITGTSQSDDKSWTNTLSVSANGDAFELPAGPVGLATVAEVGKQGFSNRPDERINQGYFNTLAPSDVTAGTRKRYALGMEASVPLLPRLSATLAGRYDRYSFAGRGDGKAT
;
A
#
# COMPACT_ATOMS: atom_id res chain seq x y z
N TRP A 1 41.04 1.62 -5.16
CA TRP A 1 39.61 1.46 -5.37
C TRP A 1 38.96 0.90 -4.12
N ARG A 2 37.81 1.46 -3.77
CA ARG A 2 36.94 1.01 -2.68
C ARG A 2 35.65 0.45 -3.27
N TYR A 3 35.26 -0.72 -2.81
CA TYR A 3 34.03 -1.39 -3.24
C TYR A 3 33.13 -1.62 -2.04
N GLU A 4 31.82 -1.46 -2.25
CA GLU A 4 30.82 -1.73 -1.25
C GLU A 4 29.64 -2.45 -1.90
N ALA A 5 29.10 -3.45 -1.21
CA ALA A 5 27.88 -4.13 -1.59
C ALA A 5 26.93 -4.19 -0.41
N GLY A 6 25.68 -3.88 -0.64
CA GLY A 6 24.66 -3.86 0.39
C GLY A 6 23.40 -4.55 -0.07
N TYR A 7 22.76 -5.29 0.82
CA TYR A 7 21.42 -5.83 0.63
C TYR A 7 20.50 -5.36 1.73
N THR A 8 19.37 -4.79 1.32
CA THR A 8 18.33 -4.33 2.25
C THR A 8 17.03 -5.07 1.97
N ALA A 9 16.44 -5.63 3.02
CA ALA A 9 15.13 -6.24 2.97
C ALA A 9 14.24 -5.65 4.04
N SER A 10 12.99 -5.34 3.71
CA SER A 10 11.97 -4.96 4.67
C SER A 10 10.67 -5.69 4.38
N LEU A 11 9.94 -6.01 5.44
CA LEU A 11 8.62 -6.62 5.39
C LEU A 11 7.75 -5.96 6.46
N TYR A 12 6.67 -5.36 6.01
CA TYR A 12 5.62 -4.84 6.87
C TYR A 12 4.36 -5.67 6.69
N LYS A 13 3.73 -6.04 7.78
CA LYS A 13 2.41 -6.67 7.82
C LYS A 13 1.55 -5.94 8.83
N SER A 14 0.34 -5.65 8.48
CA SER A 14 -0.66 -5.05 9.35
C SER A 14 -1.97 -5.80 9.22
N GLN A 15 -2.65 -5.98 10.34
CA GLN A 15 -4.00 -6.49 10.40
C GLN A 15 -4.86 -5.44 11.11
N ALA A 16 -5.79 -4.87 10.39
CA ALA A 16 -6.75 -3.93 10.95
C ALA A 16 -8.05 -4.66 11.26
N LYS A 17 -8.57 -4.48 12.47
CA LYS A 17 -9.88 -4.98 12.91
C LYS A 17 -10.76 -3.82 13.29
N ALA A 18 -11.98 -3.79 12.75
CA ALA A 18 -12.92 -2.72 13.04
C ALA A 18 -14.31 -3.29 13.32
N PRO A 19 -14.97 -2.84 14.42
CA PRO A 19 -16.37 -3.19 14.65
C PRO A 19 -17.24 -2.60 13.55
N ARG A 20 -18.20 -3.37 13.09
CA ARG A 20 -19.13 -3.03 12.01
C ARG A 20 -20.55 -3.48 12.32
N ALA A 21 -21.52 -2.71 11.85
CA ALA A 21 -22.88 -3.16 11.80
C ALA A 21 -23.04 -4.27 10.74
N LEU A 22 -23.85 -5.27 11.05
CA LEU A 22 -24.20 -6.32 10.11
C LEU A 22 -25.35 -5.89 9.21
N ALA A 23 -25.52 -6.56 8.07
CA ALA A 23 -26.56 -6.25 7.09
C ALA A 23 -27.99 -6.32 7.67
N ASN A 24 -28.18 -7.08 8.74
CA ASN A 24 -29.49 -7.24 9.40
C ASN A 24 -29.83 -6.12 10.40
N ILE A 25 -28.98 -5.09 10.56
CA ILE A 25 -29.21 -4.04 11.55
C ILE A 25 -30.53 -3.29 11.30
N ASP A 26 -30.83 -3.00 10.04
CA ASP A 26 -32.04 -2.28 9.69
C ASP A 26 -33.28 -3.12 10.04
N SER A 27 -33.32 -4.40 9.69
CA SER A 27 -34.43 -5.28 10.02
C SER A 27 -34.58 -5.51 11.53
N PHE A 28 -33.46 -5.46 12.26
CA PHE A 28 -33.50 -5.56 13.72
C PHE A 28 -34.22 -4.38 14.38
N PHE A 29 -34.03 -3.16 13.89
CA PHE A 29 -34.63 -1.96 14.43
C PHE A 29 -35.99 -1.65 13.83
N LEU A 30 -36.15 -1.82 12.52
CA LEU A 30 -37.37 -1.53 11.80
C LEU A 30 -38.48 -2.58 12.05
N GLY A 31 -38.06 -3.80 12.41
CA GLY A 31 -39.02 -4.90 12.56
C GLY A 31 -39.61 -5.42 11.25
N PRO A 32 -40.71 -6.16 11.25
CA PRO A 32 -41.32 -6.66 10.06
C PRO A 32 -41.93 -5.55 9.20
N GLN A 33 -41.82 -5.67 7.89
CA GLN A 33 -42.50 -4.80 6.94
C GLN A 33 -44.01 -5.16 6.92
N LEU A 34 -44.86 -4.16 7.12
CA LEU A 34 -46.31 -4.30 7.12
C LEU A 34 -46.91 -4.13 5.71
N GLY A 35 -46.22 -3.44 4.82
CA GLY A 35 -46.69 -3.13 3.48
C GLY A 35 -46.00 -1.88 2.93
N VAL A 36 -46.70 -1.19 2.02
CA VAL A 36 -46.32 0.11 1.49
C VAL A 36 -47.51 1.08 1.65
N ASP A 37 -47.20 2.33 1.86
CA ASP A 37 -48.24 3.37 1.95
C ASP A 37 -48.70 3.81 0.52
N ALA A 38 -49.56 4.86 0.50
CA ALA A 38 -50.14 5.38 -0.74
C ALA A 38 -49.08 5.99 -1.68
N ASP A 39 -47.93 6.41 -1.16
CA ASP A 39 -46.83 6.99 -1.89
C ASP A 39 -45.75 5.93 -2.30
N GLY A 40 -46.04 4.65 -1.98
CA GLY A 40 -45.14 3.54 -2.31
C GLY A 40 -43.97 3.37 -1.33
N VAL A 41 -44.01 4.03 -0.17
CA VAL A 41 -42.97 3.94 0.87
C VAL A 41 -43.25 2.74 1.79
N ALA A 42 -42.20 1.96 2.08
CA ALA A 42 -42.32 0.79 2.96
C ALA A 42 -42.65 1.20 4.41
N VAL A 43 -43.68 0.54 4.96
CA VAL A 43 -44.14 0.73 6.35
C VAL A 43 -43.67 -0.46 7.18
N TYR A 44 -43.09 -0.18 8.34
CA TYR A 44 -42.56 -1.19 9.26
C TYR A 44 -43.21 -1.13 10.62
N ALA A 45 -43.08 -2.19 11.40
CA ALA A 45 -43.54 -2.30 12.81
C ALA A 45 -42.33 -2.42 13.75
N PRO A 46 -41.69 -1.32 14.11
CA PRO A 46 -40.53 -1.35 15.00
C PRO A 46 -40.93 -1.72 16.44
N ASP A 47 -40.09 -2.49 17.11
CA ASP A 47 -40.14 -2.62 18.56
C ASP A 47 -39.52 -1.34 19.17
N GLN A 48 -40.40 -0.42 19.60
CA GLN A 48 -39.99 0.86 20.16
C GLN A 48 -39.10 0.73 21.40
N SER A 49 -39.20 -0.36 22.14
CA SER A 49 -38.35 -0.59 23.30
C SER A 49 -36.88 -0.72 22.91
N ARG A 50 -36.56 -1.24 21.72
CA ARG A 50 -35.17 -1.36 21.19
C ARG A 50 -34.56 -0.02 20.86
N LEU A 51 -35.37 1.00 20.59
CA LEU A 51 -34.87 2.35 20.26
C LEU A 51 -34.57 3.18 21.51
N THR A 52 -35.17 2.81 22.66
CA THR A 52 -35.11 3.65 23.87
C THR A 52 -34.36 3.04 25.04
N ARG A 53 -34.04 1.75 24.99
CA ARG A 53 -33.24 1.06 26.01
C ARG A 53 -31.86 0.68 25.50
N ARG A 54 -30.96 0.34 26.39
CA ARG A 54 -29.69 -0.30 26.03
C ARG A 54 -29.95 -1.69 25.46
N LEU A 55 -29.23 -2.03 24.40
CA LEU A 55 -29.23 -3.39 23.88
C LEU A 55 -28.57 -4.34 24.88
N THR A 56 -29.08 -5.54 24.96
CA THR A 56 -28.40 -6.63 25.67
C THR A 56 -27.15 -7.04 24.89
N PRO A 57 -26.12 -7.66 25.51
CA PRO A 57 -24.97 -8.17 24.81
C PRO A 57 -25.34 -9.09 23.64
N ALA A 58 -26.28 -9.99 23.83
CA ALA A 58 -26.74 -10.92 22.80
C ALA A 58 -27.41 -10.20 21.60
N GLU A 59 -28.15 -9.12 21.85
CA GLU A 59 -28.73 -8.29 20.79
C GLU A 59 -27.66 -7.52 20.05
N PHE A 60 -26.67 -6.97 20.78
CA PHE A 60 -25.55 -6.26 20.20
C PHE A 60 -24.73 -7.19 19.31
N ASP A 61 -24.37 -8.38 19.77
CA ASP A 61 -23.62 -9.38 19.01
C ASP A 61 -24.38 -9.87 17.77
N ARG A 62 -25.71 -9.82 17.81
CA ARG A 62 -26.54 -10.22 16.67
C ARG A 62 -26.51 -9.24 15.50
N ILE A 63 -26.24 -7.97 15.76
CA ILE A 63 -26.24 -6.89 14.75
C ILE A 63 -24.88 -6.27 14.51
N THR A 64 -23.84 -6.73 15.20
CA THR A 64 -22.48 -6.26 15.04
C THR A 64 -21.53 -7.40 14.77
N GLY A 65 -20.45 -7.09 14.09
CA GLY A 65 -19.37 -8.01 13.83
C GLY A 65 -18.06 -7.26 13.68
N THR A 66 -16.98 -7.98 13.58
CA THR A 66 -15.66 -7.38 13.35
C THR A 66 -15.22 -7.68 11.92
N SER A 67 -14.99 -6.64 11.13
CA SER A 67 -14.31 -6.76 9.84
C SER A 67 -12.80 -6.80 10.05
N GLN A 68 -12.09 -7.52 9.20
CA GLN A 68 -10.65 -7.63 9.23
C GLN A 68 -10.07 -7.33 7.85
N SER A 69 -9.02 -6.51 7.78
CA SER A 69 -8.22 -6.34 6.57
C SER A 69 -6.77 -6.68 6.85
N ASP A 70 -6.11 -7.28 5.88
CA ASP A 70 -4.71 -7.67 5.97
C ASP A 70 -3.90 -6.90 4.92
N ASP A 71 -2.94 -6.12 5.40
CA ASP A 71 -2.03 -5.34 4.58
C ASP A 71 -0.62 -5.94 4.65
N LYS A 72 0.04 -5.97 3.51
CA LYS A 72 1.43 -6.39 3.40
C LYS A 72 2.16 -5.47 2.45
N SER A 73 3.34 -5.00 2.88
CA SER A 73 4.30 -4.39 1.97
C SER A 73 5.70 -4.94 2.21
N TRP A 74 6.50 -4.99 1.16
CA TRP A 74 7.84 -5.51 1.24
C TRP A 74 8.76 -4.83 0.22
N THR A 75 10.03 -4.74 0.56
CA THR A 75 11.07 -4.20 -0.30
C THR A 75 12.32 -5.05 -0.17
N ASN A 76 12.98 -5.31 -1.29
CA ASN A 76 14.30 -5.92 -1.37
C ASN A 76 15.13 -5.09 -2.33
N THR A 77 16.34 -4.69 -1.93
CA THR A 77 17.26 -3.91 -2.74
C THR A 77 18.67 -4.44 -2.57
N LEU A 78 19.31 -4.72 -3.67
CA LEU A 78 20.74 -4.98 -3.76
C LEU A 78 21.40 -3.75 -4.37
N SER A 79 22.45 -3.24 -3.73
CA SER A 79 23.26 -2.14 -4.22
C SER A 79 24.73 -2.55 -4.26
N VAL A 80 25.42 -2.09 -5.27
CA VAL A 80 26.89 -2.23 -5.40
C VAL A 80 27.44 -0.87 -5.78
N SER A 81 28.49 -0.44 -5.11
CA SER A 81 29.19 0.79 -5.44
C SER A 81 30.69 0.57 -5.53
N ALA A 82 31.35 1.39 -6.33
CA ALA A 82 32.78 1.43 -6.47
C ALA A 82 33.23 2.89 -6.60
N ASN A 83 34.31 3.24 -5.92
CA ASN A 83 34.95 4.55 -6.06
C ASN A 83 36.47 4.44 -5.99
N GLY A 84 37.14 5.37 -6.62
CA GLY A 84 38.60 5.43 -6.66
C GLY A 84 39.12 6.27 -7.80
N ASP A 85 40.45 6.37 -7.89
CA ASP A 85 41.10 7.06 -8.97
C ASP A 85 41.12 6.19 -10.22
N ALA A 86 40.57 6.68 -11.33
CA ALA A 86 40.44 5.97 -12.58
C ALA A 86 41.75 6.06 -13.41
N PHE A 87 42.28 7.25 -13.56
CA PHE A 87 43.57 7.53 -14.23
C PHE A 87 44.10 8.90 -13.81
N GLU A 88 45.37 9.18 -14.11
CA GLU A 88 46.00 10.46 -13.80
C GLU A 88 46.03 11.39 -15.01
N LEU A 89 45.75 12.66 -14.76
CA LEU A 89 45.96 13.79 -15.66
C LEU A 89 47.12 14.64 -15.14
N PRO A 90 47.75 15.52 -15.99
CA PRO A 90 48.79 16.43 -15.53
C PRO A 90 48.40 17.33 -14.35
N ALA A 91 47.10 17.54 -14.14
CA ALA A 91 46.55 18.33 -13.04
C ALA A 91 46.16 17.52 -11.78
N GLY A 92 46.28 16.17 -11.85
CA GLY A 92 46.00 15.24 -10.77
C GLY A 92 45.11 14.05 -11.18
N PRO A 93 44.77 13.18 -10.24
CA PRO A 93 43.95 12.00 -10.52
C PRO A 93 42.50 12.34 -10.83
N VAL A 94 41.89 11.60 -11.75
CA VAL A 94 40.47 11.63 -12.03
C VAL A 94 39.77 10.66 -11.08
N GLY A 95 39.00 11.22 -10.13
CA GLY A 95 38.14 10.43 -9.23
C GLY A 95 36.90 9.94 -9.96
N LEU A 96 36.55 8.67 -9.77
CA LEU A 96 35.32 8.07 -10.28
C LEU A 96 34.53 7.39 -9.16
N ALA A 97 33.25 7.66 -9.09
CA ALA A 97 32.31 6.94 -8.23
C ALA A 97 31.17 6.38 -9.06
N THR A 98 30.79 5.13 -8.80
CA THR A 98 29.69 4.46 -9.49
C THR A 98 28.81 3.74 -8.49
N VAL A 99 27.50 3.66 -8.77
CA VAL A 99 26.54 2.87 -8.00
C VAL A 99 25.58 2.16 -8.96
N ALA A 100 25.35 0.90 -8.72
CA ALA A 100 24.31 0.12 -9.39
C ALA A 100 23.36 -0.45 -8.35
N GLU A 101 22.06 -0.34 -8.63
CA GLU A 101 21.01 -0.84 -7.73
C GLU A 101 19.99 -1.66 -8.51
N VAL A 102 19.57 -2.78 -7.92
CA VAL A 102 18.42 -3.55 -8.35
C VAL A 102 17.47 -3.74 -7.18
N GLY A 103 16.23 -3.33 -7.34
CA GLY A 103 15.22 -3.39 -6.29
C GLY A 103 13.94 -4.03 -6.78
N LYS A 104 13.23 -4.69 -5.85
CA LYS A 104 11.87 -5.16 -6.03
C LYS A 104 11.08 -4.85 -4.78
N GLN A 105 9.93 -4.23 -4.97
CA GLN A 105 9.00 -3.93 -3.89
C GLN A 105 7.59 -4.34 -4.29
N GLY A 106 6.76 -4.59 -3.30
CA GLY A 106 5.37 -4.93 -3.54
C GLY A 106 4.50 -4.61 -2.35
N PHE A 107 3.22 -4.56 -2.63
CA PHE A 107 2.19 -4.41 -1.62
C PHE A 107 1.00 -5.31 -1.97
N SER A 108 0.21 -5.63 -0.96
CA SER A 108 -1.13 -6.17 -1.11
C SER A 108 -2.01 -5.68 0.04
N ASN A 109 -3.21 -5.27 -0.31
CA ASN A 109 -4.30 -4.99 0.61
C ASN A 109 -5.39 -6.04 0.37
N ARG A 110 -5.79 -6.73 1.42
CA ARG A 110 -6.85 -7.74 1.39
C ARG A 110 -7.96 -7.34 2.35
N PRO A 111 -9.04 -6.75 1.85
CA PRO A 111 -10.21 -6.49 2.65
C PRO A 111 -10.89 -7.79 3.05
N ASP A 112 -11.75 -7.72 4.07
CA ASP A 112 -12.58 -8.84 4.52
C ASP A 112 -13.50 -9.31 3.38
N GLU A 113 -13.41 -10.58 3.01
CA GLU A 113 -14.21 -11.15 1.90
C GLU A 113 -15.73 -11.04 2.13
N ARG A 114 -16.14 -10.99 3.40
CA ARG A 114 -17.56 -10.83 3.78
C ARG A 114 -18.13 -9.49 3.37
N ILE A 115 -17.29 -8.46 3.09
CA ILE A 115 -17.72 -7.17 2.56
C ILE A 115 -18.40 -7.37 1.20
N ASN A 116 -17.78 -8.15 0.32
CA ASN A 116 -18.31 -8.42 -1.02
C ASN A 116 -19.54 -9.36 -1.01
N GLN A 117 -19.76 -10.06 0.11
CA GLN A 117 -20.93 -10.89 0.33
C GLN A 117 -22.11 -10.10 0.93
N GLY A 118 -21.95 -8.78 1.16
CA GLY A 118 -22.97 -7.96 1.79
C GLY A 118 -23.22 -8.28 3.27
N TYR A 119 -22.24 -8.86 3.96
CA TYR A 119 -22.36 -9.24 5.37
C TYR A 119 -22.43 -8.04 6.31
N PHE A 120 -21.76 -6.96 5.94
CA PHE A 120 -21.74 -5.72 6.71
C PHE A 120 -22.64 -4.67 6.08
N ASN A 121 -23.33 -3.91 6.93
CA ASN A 121 -24.15 -2.79 6.49
C ASN A 121 -23.26 -1.65 5.97
N THR A 122 -23.69 -1.01 4.87
CA THR A 122 -23.10 0.21 4.28
C THR A 122 -21.62 0.13 3.84
N LEU A 123 -21.01 -1.04 3.81
CA LEU A 123 -19.69 -1.20 3.24
C LEU A 123 -19.78 -1.48 1.72
N ALA A 124 -19.16 -0.60 0.94
CA ALA A 124 -19.04 -0.83 -0.50
C ALA A 124 -18.14 -2.03 -0.78
N PRO A 125 -18.43 -2.83 -1.82
CA PRO A 125 -17.56 -3.87 -2.28
C PRO A 125 -16.12 -3.38 -2.47
N SER A 126 -15.15 -4.19 -2.09
CA SER A 126 -13.74 -3.85 -2.13
C SER A 126 -12.92 -5.07 -2.54
N ASP A 127 -12.17 -4.92 -3.62
CA ASP A 127 -11.34 -5.99 -4.15
C ASP A 127 -9.93 -6.01 -3.54
N VAL A 128 -9.29 -7.17 -3.67
CA VAL A 128 -7.88 -7.31 -3.32
C VAL A 128 -7.05 -6.45 -4.26
N THR A 129 -6.34 -5.49 -3.70
CA THR A 129 -5.41 -4.66 -4.45
C THR A 129 -3.99 -5.12 -4.18
N ALA A 130 -3.24 -5.44 -5.23
CA ALA A 130 -1.85 -5.85 -5.11
C ALA A 130 -1.02 -5.31 -6.28
N GLY A 131 0.22 -4.97 -6.00
CA GLY A 131 1.13 -4.50 -7.03
C GLY A 131 2.58 -4.79 -6.68
N THR A 132 3.41 -4.90 -7.71
CA THR A 132 4.85 -5.01 -7.58
C THR A 132 5.54 -4.04 -8.53
N ARG A 133 6.68 -3.52 -8.09
CA ARG A 133 7.55 -2.65 -8.87
C ARG A 133 8.98 -3.17 -8.81
N LYS A 134 9.62 -3.30 -9.97
CA LYS A 134 11.06 -3.49 -10.08
C LYS A 134 11.71 -2.15 -10.41
N ARG A 135 12.90 -1.93 -9.86
CA ARG A 135 13.73 -0.75 -10.12
C ARG A 135 15.13 -1.21 -10.47
N TYR A 136 15.68 -0.59 -11.50
CA TYR A 136 17.08 -0.67 -11.87
C TYR A 136 17.63 0.75 -11.89
N ALA A 137 18.75 0.99 -11.24
CA ALA A 137 19.37 2.29 -11.21
C ALA A 137 20.87 2.14 -11.43
N LEU A 138 21.43 3.08 -12.19
CA LEU A 138 22.86 3.24 -12.40
C LEU A 138 23.19 4.73 -12.21
N GLY A 139 24.12 5.01 -11.32
CA GLY A 139 24.66 6.34 -11.09
C GLY A 139 26.16 6.36 -11.32
N MET A 140 26.67 7.47 -11.85
CA MET A 140 28.09 7.70 -12.03
C MET A 140 28.42 9.17 -11.76
N GLU A 141 29.54 9.38 -11.11
CA GLU A 141 30.12 10.69 -10.87
C GLU A 141 31.60 10.66 -11.18
N ALA A 142 32.09 11.68 -11.88
CA ALA A 142 33.49 11.85 -12.18
C ALA A 142 33.98 13.23 -11.71
N SER A 143 35.04 13.27 -10.94
CA SER A 143 35.75 14.50 -10.55
C SER A 143 37.02 14.61 -11.37
N VAL A 144 37.09 15.63 -12.23
CA VAL A 144 38.15 15.83 -13.19
C VAL A 144 38.95 17.09 -12.84
N PRO A 145 40.22 16.98 -12.42
CA PRO A 145 41.08 18.13 -12.24
C PRO A 145 41.46 18.72 -13.60
N LEU A 146 41.06 19.95 -13.86
CA LEU A 146 41.34 20.65 -15.11
C LEU A 146 42.67 21.45 -15.01
N LEU A 147 42.93 22.06 -13.86
CA LEU A 147 44.10 22.83 -13.52
C LEU A 147 44.48 22.58 -12.05
N PRO A 148 45.68 22.94 -11.58
CA PRO A 148 46.07 22.71 -10.17
C PRO A 148 45.13 23.32 -9.11
N ARG A 149 44.27 24.26 -9.50
CA ARG A 149 43.27 24.91 -8.60
C ARG A 149 41.86 24.89 -9.15
N LEU A 150 41.61 24.13 -10.21
CA LEU A 150 40.29 24.07 -10.85
C LEU A 150 39.92 22.61 -11.14
N SER A 151 38.81 22.14 -10.60
CA SER A 151 38.21 20.84 -10.91
C SER A 151 36.79 20.99 -11.42
N ALA A 152 36.35 20.04 -12.23
CA ALA A 152 34.96 19.90 -12.68
C ALA A 152 34.42 18.58 -12.18
N THR A 153 33.14 18.60 -11.74
CA THR A 153 32.40 17.38 -11.38
C THR A 153 31.29 17.16 -12.39
N LEU A 154 31.24 15.97 -12.95
CA LEU A 154 30.21 15.50 -13.85
C LEU A 154 29.45 14.34 -13.17
N ALA A 155 28.14 14.45 -13.08
CA ALA A 155 27.31 13.39 -12.49
C ALA A 155 26.12 13.08 -13.39
N GLY A 156 25.76 11.80 -13.44
CA GLY A 156 24.58 11.32 -14.15
C GLY A 156 23.96 10.12 -13.47
N ARG A 157 22.62 10.01 -13.55
CA ARG A 157 21.88 8.89 -13.01
C ARG A 157 20.80 8.46 -14.00
N TYR A 158 20.67 7.15 -14.16
CA TYR A 158 19.61 6.50 -14.93
C TYR A 158 18.79 5.60 -14.02
N ASP A 159 17.48 5.76 -14.02
CA ASP A 159 16.54 4.90 -13.29
C ASP A 159 15.52 4.33 -14.27
N ARG A 160 15.27 3.03 -14.18
CA ARG A 160 14.23 2.33 -14.93
C ARG A 160 13.29 1.60 -13.97
N TYR A 161 12.01 1.77 -14.18
CA TYR A 161 10.95 1.11 -13.42
C TYR A 161 10.13 0.18 -14.32
N SER A 162 9.70 -0.95 -13.75
CA SER A 162 8.75 -1.86 -14.36
C SER A 162 7.68 -2.20 -13.33
N PHE A 163 6.42 -2.06 -13.71
CA PHE A 163 5.28 -2.28 -12.82
C PHE A 163 4.51 -3.52 -13.25
N ALA A 164 4.05 -4.30 -12.26
CA ALA A 164 3.07 -5.36 -12.44
C ALA A 164 2.07 -5.27 -11.29
N GLY A 165 0.80 -5.14 -11.60
CA GLY A 165 -0.27 -5.03 -10.62
C GLY A 165 -1.48 -5.87 -11.03
N ARG A 166 -2.24 -6.29 -10.04
CA ARG A 166 -3.58 -6.83 -10.20
C ARG A 166 -4.53 -5.84 -9.55
N GLY A 167 -5.32 -5.19 -10.35
CA GLY A 167 -6.38 -4.29 -9.95
C GLY A 167 -7.16 -3.97 -11.21
N ASP A 168 -8.48 -3.91 -11.14
CA ASP A 168 -9.36 -3.61 -12.27
C ASP A 168 -9.33 -2.11 -12.64
N GLY A 169 -8.41 -1.35 -12.07
CA GLY A 169 -8.14 0.04 -12.41
C GLY A 169 -7.27 0.14 -13.66
N LYS A 170 -7.85 0.58 -14.76
CA LYS A 170 -7.08 1.04 -15.91
C LYS A 170 -6.19 2.18 -15.45
N ALA A 171 -4.87 1.94 -15.39
CA ALA A 171 -3.91 3.03 -15.30
C ALA A 171 -3.96 3.79 -16.63
N THR A 172 -4.46 4.99 -16.62
CA THR A 172 -4.30 5.97 -17.70
C THR A 172 -2.98 6.68 -17.53
#